data_a3f3fbe0980215f3eed1e589c52005b2
#
_entry.id   a3f3fbe0980215f3eed1e589c52005b2
#
_cell.length_a   1.000
_cell.length_b   1.000
_cell.length_c   1.000
_cell.angle_alpha   90.00
_cell.angle_beta   90.00
_cell.angle_gamma   90.00
#
_symmetry.space_group_name_H-M   'P 1'
#
loop_
_entity.id
_entity.type
_entity.pdbx_description
1 polymer ?
#
loop_
_entity_poly.entity_id
_entity_poly.type
_entity_poly.pdbx_seq_one_letter_code
_entity_poly.pdbx_strand_id
1 'polypeptide(L)'
;VESRSHIFNLESTHLTFISRVTPRPLPSRRGAMDPAEVEHFVKKPNVHTPQTTLICLENTHNNWGGAVVPLENFKAIREVAVRHGLRVHLDGARIFNASTASGVPVRGYAAEVDSVMFCLSKGLSAPIGSMLVGPKDFIEYGRRIRKALGGGMRQVGVIAAAGLLALTRMTGRLAEDHRRARRLAEALSSLPGIVLNPAEVETNIIIFKFEHPELTVPGLL
;
A
#
# COMPACT_ATOMS: atom_id res chain seq x y z
N VAL A 1 -8.84 -8.78 -1.58
CA VAL A 1 -8.13 -7.51 -1.82
C VAL A 1 -9.11 -6.36 -1.80
N GLU A 2 -8.69 -5.17 -1.34
CA GLU A 2 -9.52 -3.95 -1.38
C GLU A 2 -9.72 -3.49 -2.83
N SER A 3 -10.92 -3.06 -3.19
CA SER A 3 -11.36 -2.79 -4.57
C SER A 3 -10.61 -1.65 -5.27
N ARG A 4 -10.08 -0.68 -4.53
CA ARG A 4 -9.29 0.44 -5.05
C ARG A 4 -7.79 0.28 -4.82
N SER A 5 -7.34 -0.88 -4.28
CA SER A 5 -5.93 -1.12 -4.00
C SER A 5 -5.06 -1.07 -5.25
N HIS A 6 -3.81 -0.68 -5.06
CA HIS A 6 -2.81 -0.56 -6.12
C HIS A 6 -2.61 -1.89 -6.85
N ILE A 7 -2.39 -2.97 -6.10
CA ILE A 7 -2.12 -4.30 -6.66
C ILE A 7 -3.28 -4.86 -7.49
N PHE A 8 -4.50 -4.37 -7.31
CA PHE A 8 -5.67 -4.81 -8.08
C PHE A 8 -5.89 -3.96 -9.32
N ASN A 9 -5.74 -2.63 -9.24
CA ASN A 9 -6.12 -1.71 -10.30
C ASN A 9 -4.96 -1.30 -11.23
N LEU A 10 -3.72 -1.47 -10.79
CA LEU A 10 -2.53 -1.03 -11.50
C LEU A 10 -1.61 -2.21 -11.80
N GLU A 11 -0.39 -1.96 -12.27
CA GLU A 11 0.62 -2.98 -12.55
C GLU A 11 0.22 -3.99 -13.66
N SER A 12 -0.60 -3.53 -14.61
CA SER A 12 -0.90 -4.28 -15.85
C SER A 12 -1.33 -5.73 -15.63
N THR A 13 -2.24 -5.97 -14.67
CA THR A 13 -2.81 -7.29 -14.38
C THR A 13 -1.82 -8.37 -13.91
N HIS A 14 -0.71 -7.99 -13.28
CA HIS A 14 0.31 -8.94 -12.79
C HIS A 14 -0.25 -10.02 -11.86
N LEU A 15 -1.31 -9.73 -11.09
CA LEU A 15 -1.97 -10.73 -10.25
C LEU A 15 -2.45 -11.93 -11.05
N THR A 16 -3.04 -11.71 -12.20
CA THR A 16 -3.58 -12.79 -13.05
C THR A 16 -2.54 -13.32 -14.03
N PHE A 17 -1.76 -12.45 -14.66
CA PHE A 17 -0.81 -12.83 -15.70
C PHE A 17 0.42 -13.56 -15.14
N ILE A 18 1.04 -13.01 -14.08
CA ILE A 18 2.25 -13.60 -13.50
C ILE A 18 1.89 -14.56 -12.36
N SER A 19 1.08 -14.12 -11.41
CA SER A 19 0.78 -14.91 -10.20
C SER A 19 -0.34 -15.92 -10.42
N ARG A 20 -1.09 -15.81 -11.52
CA ARG A 20 -2.19 -16.74 -11.90
C ARG A 20 -3.25 -16.89 -10.80
N VAL A 21 -3.50 -15.81 -10.08
CA VAL A 21 -4.53 -15.79 -9.03
C VAL A 21 -5.79 -15.10 -9.55
N THR A 22 -6.93 -15.47 -9.00
CA THR A 22 -8.20 -14.79 -9.23
C THR A 22 -8.43 -13.84 -8.07
N PRO A 23 -8.26 -12.52 -8.24
CA PRO A 23 -8.51 -11.56 -7.19
C PRO A 23 -10.01 -11.42 -6.93
N ARG A 24 -10.36 -11.20 -5.67
CA ARG A 24 -11.72 -10.84 -5.23
C ARG A 24 -11.67 -9.47 -4.61
N PRO A 25 -12.12 -8.42 -5.33
CA PRO A 25 -12.17 -7.07 -4.79
C PRO A 25 -13.33 -6.90 -3.82
N LEU A 26 -13.07 -6.26 -2.67
CA LEU A 26 -14.04 -5.92 -1.65
C LEU A 26 -14.05 -4.41 -1.43
N PRO A 27 -15.20 -3.81 -1.13
CA PRO A 27 -15.29 -2.40 -0.79
C PRO A 27 -14.58 -2.11 0.53
N SER A 28 -14.27 -0.83 0.75
CA SER A 28 -13.69 -0.37 2.00
C SER A 28 -14.13 1.04 2.35
N ARG A 29 -13.89 1.42 3.60
CA ARG A 29 -13.93 2.82 4.01
C ARG A 29 -12.49 3.31 4.17
N ARG A 30 -12.03 4.14 3.22
CA ARG A 30 -10.67 4.71 3.20
C ARG A 30 -9.55 3.65 3.32
N GLY A 31 -9.74 2.50 2.64
CA GLY A 31 -8.79 1.38 2.62
C GLY A 31 -9.02 0.33 3.71
N ALA A 32 -9.78 0.64 4.77
CA ALA A 32 -10.14 -0.32 5.80
C ALA A 32 -11.31 -1.19 5.33
N MET A 33 -11.05 -2.47 5.06
CA MET A 33 -12.10 -3.45 4.73
C MET A 33 -12.86 -3.86 5.99
N ASP A 34 -14.16 -4.11 5.87
CA ASP A 34 -14.95 -4.68 6.95
C ASP A 34 -14.55 -6.15 7.18
N PRO A 35 -14.09 -6.54 8.38
CA PRO A 35 -13.71 -7.91 8.67
C PRO A 35 -14.84 -8.93 8.49
N ALA A 36 -16.08 -8.55 8.77
CA ALA A 36 -17.25 -9.43 8.59
C ALA A 36 -17.50 -9.69 7.10
N GLU A 37 -17.35 -8.66 6.27
CA GLU A 37 -17.46 -8.81 4.82
C GLU A 37 -16.31 -9.66 4.26
N VAL A 38 -15.07 -9.42 4.71
CA VAL A 38 -13.93 -10.27 4.34
C VAL A 38 -14.21 -11.73 4.67
N GLU A 39 -14.69 -12.02 5.88
CA GLU A 39 -15.01 -13.38 6.32
C GLU A 39 -16.12 -14.03 5.48
N HIS A 40 -17.17 -13.27 5.16
CA HIS A 40 -18.26 -13.74 4.30
C HIS A 40 -17.78 -14.20 2.92
N PHE A 41 -16.78 -13.54 2.38
CA PHE A 41 -16.22 -13.86 1.07
C PHE A 41 -15.12 -14.92 1.08
N VAL A 42 -14.71 -15.44 2.23
CA VAL A 42 -13.77 -16.56 2.29
C VAL A 42 -14.41 -17.81 1.69
N LYS A 43 -13.75 -18.37 0.68
CA LYS A 43 -14.19 -19.61 0.02
C LYS A 43 -13.35 -20.79 0.45
N LYS A 44 -14.05 -21.84 0.93
CA LYS A 44 -13.44 -23.14 1.20
C LYS A 44 -13.15 -23.90 -0.09
N PRO A 45 -12.22 -24.85 -0.08
CA PRO A 45 -11.94 -25.68 -1.25
C PRO A 45 -13.21 -26.40 -1.71
N ASN A 46 -13.52 -26.29 -3.00
CA ASN A 46 -14.50 -27.15 -3.67
C ASN A 46 -14.22 -27.17 -5.20
N VAL A 47 -14.90 -28.06 -5.92
CA VAL A 47 -14.65 -28.27 -7.34
C VAL A 47 -15.13 -27.13 -8.25
N HIS A 48 -15.95 -26.22 -7.74
CA HIS A 48 -16.57 -25.17 -8.54
C HIS A 48 -15.99 -23.76 -8.31
N THR A 49 -15.29 -23.55 -7.17
CA THR A 49 -14.81 -22.21 -6.82
C THR A 49 -13.35 -22.23 -6.37
N PRO A 50 -12.55 -21.24 -6.80
CA PRO A 50 -11.18 -21.13 -6.29
C PRO A 50 -11.19 -20.85 -4.78
N GLN A 51 -10.31 -21.56 -4.07
CA GLN A 51 -10.11 -21.38 -2.63
C GLN A 51 -9.50 -20.01 -2.34
N THR A 52 -9.95 -19.36 -1.28
CA THR A 52 -9.25 -18.20 -0.71
C THR A 52 -8.02 -18.66 0.05
N THR A 53 -6.86 -18.06 -0.21
CA THR A 53 -5.60 -18.43 0.44
C THR A 53 -4.86 -17.22 1.00
N LEU A 54 -5.17 -16.01 0.50
CA LEU A 54 -4.44 -14.81 0.83
C LEU A 54 -5.40 -13.62 0.96
N ILE A 55 -5.17 -12.79 1.97
CA ILE A 55 -5.75 -11.46 2.11
C ILE A 55 -4.64 -10.45 1.86
N CYS A 56 -4.88 -9.45 1.00
CA CYS A 56 -3.95 -8.37 0.74
C CYS A 56 -4.49 -7.07 1.29
N LEU A 57 -3.69 -6.38 2.09
CA LEU A 57 -3.94 -5.06 2.66
C LEU A 57 -3.00 -4.04 2.02
N GLU A 58 -3.35 -2.76 2.06
CA GLU A 58 -2.50 -1.66 1.58
C GLU A 58 -2.43 -0.54 2.63
N ASN A 59 -1.22 -0.05 2.95
CA ASN A 59 -1.02 1.09 3.86
C ASN A 59 0.29 1.88 3.57
N THR A 60 0.27 3.22 3.43
CA THR A 60 -0.95 4.03 3.31
C THR A 60 -1.68 3.71 2.01
N HIS A 61 -3.00 3.85 2.00
CA HIS A 61 -3.79 3.46 0.83
C HIS A 61 -3.72 4.54 -0.27
N ASN A 62 -3.10 4.21 -1.41
CA ASN A 62 -2.79 5.16 -2.48
C ASN A 62 -4.04 5.86 -3.03
N ASN A 63 -5.00 5.09 -3.52
CA ASN A 63 -6.20 5.61 -4.19
C ASN A 63 -7.25 6.19 -3.23
N TRP A 64 -6.99 6.15 -1.92
CA TRP A 64 -7.69 6.90 -0.89
C TRP A 64 -6.90 8.11 -0.40
N GLY A 65 -6.01 8.68 -1.25
CA GLY A 65 -5.27 9.89 -0.92
C GLY A 65 -4.22 9.69 0.18
N GLY A 66 -3.60 8.50 0.23
CA GLY A 66 -2.62 8.18 1.28
C GLY A 66 -3.25 8.01 2.65
N ALA A 67 -4.54 7.63 2.71
CA ALA A 67 -5.23 7.37 3.96
C ALA A 67 -4.52 6.28 4.78
N VAL A 68 -4.51 6.45 6.09
CA VAL A 68 -3.94 5.50 7.03
C VAL A 68 -4.99 4.49 7.46
N VAL A 69 -4.76 3.22 7.13
CA VAL A 69 -5.60 2.14 7.66
C VAL A 69 -5.23 1.88 9.12
N PRO A 70 -6.19 1.96 10.06
CA PRO A 70 -5.89 1.78 11.48
C PRO A 70 -5.35 0.39 11.83
N LEU A 71 -4.47 0.30 12.82
CA LEU A 71 -3.91 -0.98 13.30
C LEU A 71 -5.00 -1.95 13.75
N GLU A 72 -6.08 -1.45 14.32
CA GLU A 72 -7.22 -2.24 14.78
C GLU A 72 -7.88 -3.00 13.63
N ASN A 73 -7.93 -2.40 12.43
CA ASN A 73 -8.42 -3.10 11.24
C ASN A 73 -7.48 -4.25 10.85
N PHE A 74 -6.16 -4.05 10.93
CA PHE A 74 -5.18 -5.13 10.70
C PHE A 74 -5.38 -6.30 11.66
N LYS A 75 -5.56 -6.02 12.96
CA LYS A 75 -5.82 -7.05 13.99
C LYS A 75 -7.10 -7.83 13.69
N ALA A 76 -8.18 -7.14 13.40
CA ALA A 76 -9.45 -7.77 13.06
C ALA A 76 -9.37 -8.64 11.80
N ILE A 77 -8.67 -8.18 10.76
CA ILE A 77 -8.41 -8.99 9.55
C ILE A 77 -7.49 -10.17 9.86
N ARG A 78 -6.49 -9.99 10.74
CA ARG A 78 -5.63 -11.10 11.20
C ARG A 78 -6.42 -12.18 11.90
N GLU A 79 -7.37 -11.82 12.75
CA GLU A 79 -8.28 -12.79 13.41
C GLU A 79 -9.08 -13.59 12.38
N VAL A 80 -9.65 -12.94 11.35
CA VAL A 80 -10.32 -13.65 10.25
C VAL A 80 -9.34 -14.61 9.56
N ALA A 81 -8.15 -14.13 9.23
CA ALA A 81 -7.15 -14.96 8.56
C ALA A 81 -6.77 -16.21 9.39
N VAL A 82 -6.57 -16.04 10.70
CA VAL A 82 -6.25 -17.16 11.61
C VAL A 82 -7.39 -18.18 11.66
N ARG A 83 -8.64 -17.74 11.83
CA ARG A 83 -9.81 -18.63 11.85
C ARG A 83 -9.94 -19.50 10.60
N HIS A 84 -9.52 -18.97 9.45
CA HIS A 84 -9.68 -19.64 8.16
C HIS A 84 -8.37 -20.22 7.57
N GLY A 85 -7.26 -20.13 8.31
CA GLY A 85 -5.95 -20.63 7.85
C GLY A 85 -5.40 -19.86 6.64
N LEU A 86 -5.72 -18.56 6.53
CA LEU A 86 -5.28 -17.70 5.44
C LEU A 86 -3.97 -16.99 5.79
N ARG A 87 -3.25 -16.57 4.75
CA ARG A 87 -2.12 -15.65 4.88
C ARG A 87 -2.56 -14.21 4.69
N VAL A 88 -1.80 -13.28 5.26
CA VAL A 88 -2.00 -11.83 5.07
C VAL A 88 -0.73 -11.23 4.51
N HIS A 89 -0.86 -10.49 3.40
CA HIS A 89 0.21 -9.70 2.80
C HIS A 89 -0.11 -8.22 2.91
N LEU A 90 0.89 -7.41 3.25
CA LEU A 90 0.79 -5.97 3.26
C LEU A 90 1.56 -5.36 2.09
N ASP A 91 0.85 -4.71 1.18
CA ASP A 91 1.43 -3.67 0.35
C ASP A 91 1.67 -2.44 1.23
N GLY A 92 2.86 -2.37 1.75
CA GLY A 92 3.33 -1.28 2.59
C GLY A 92 4.18 -0.27 1.83
N ALA A 93 3.88 -0.02 0.55
CA ALA A 93 4.67 0.89 -0.30
C ALA A 93 5.00 2.22 0.38
N ARG A 94 4.13 2.68 1.28
CA ARG A 94 4.30 3.88 2.11
C ARG A 94 4.08 3.61 3.61
N ILE A 95 4.45 2.44 4.10
CA ILE A 95 4.21 2.06 5.51
C ILE A 95 4.89 2.99 6.51
N PHE A 96 6.03 3.58 6.16
CA PHE A 96 6.69 4.58 6.99
C PHE A 96 5.88 5.89 7.12
N ASN A 97 5.13 6.27 6.07
CA ASN A 97 4.19 7.38 6.14
C ASN A 97 3.01 7.03 7.08
N ALA A 98 2.46 5.81 6.98
CA ALA A 98 1.43 5.35 7.89
C ALA A 98 1.92 5.38 9.36
N SER A 99 3.12 4.87 9.61
CA SER A 99 3.75 4.90 10.93
C SER A 99 3.95 6.31 11.46
N THR A 100 4.42 7.22 10.62
CA THR A 100 4.64 8.63 10.98
C THR A 100 3.33 9.35 11.31
N ALA A 101 2.26 9.09 10.55
CA ALA A 101 0.98 9.75 10.73
C ALA A 101 0.20 9.20 11.94
N SER A 102 0.22 7.88 12.14
CA SER A 102 -0.52 7.22 13.22
C SER A 102 0.21 7.16 14.56
N GLY A 103 1.54 7.35 14.56
CA GLY A 103 2.38 7.06 15.73
C GLY A 103 2.61 5.57 16.01
N VAL A 104 1.98 4.67 15.24
CA VAL A 104 2.17 3.22 15.36
C VAL A 104 3.49 2.82 14.71
N PRO A 105 4.42 2.17 15.42
CA PRO A 105 5.66 1.69 14.82
C PRO A 105 5.40 0.71 13.66
N VAL A 106 6.22 0.75 12.60
CA VAL A 106 6.09 -0.17 11.45
C VAL A 106 6.01 -1.64 11.88
N ARG A 107 6.76 -2.04 12.91
CA ARG A 107 6.72 -3.39 13.49
C ARG A 107 5.34 -3.78 14.03
N GLY A 108 4.52 -2.80 14.45
CA GLY A 108 3.16 -3.05 14.93
C GLY A 108 2.26 -3.53 13.80
N TYR A 109 2.33 -2.87 12.63
CA TYR A 109 1.62 -3.34 11.44
C TYR A 109 2.19 -4.67 10.92
N ALA A 110 3.52 -4.81 10.91
CA ALA A 110 4.18 -6.02 10.43
C ALA A 110 3.87 -7.27 11.28
N ALA A 111 3.56 -7.09 12.57
CA ALA A 111 3.17 -8.19 13.46
C ALA A 111 1.81 -8.83 13.10
N GLU A 112 0.96 -8.09 12.40
CA GLU A 112 -0.38 -8.56 12.03
C GLU A 112 -0.45 -9.20 10.63
N VAL A 113 0.69 -9.35 9.96
CA VAL A 113 0.75 -9.89 8.60
C VAL A 113 1.86 -10.94 8.45
N ASP A 114 1.77 -11.79 7.42
CA ASP A 114 2.79 -12.82 7.16
C ASP A 114 3.94 -12.30 6.29
N SER A 115 3.68 -11.26 5.49
CA SER A 115 4.71 -10.64 4.64
C SER A 115 4.37 -9.18 4.34
N VAL A 116 5.42 -8.39 4.11
CA VAL A 116 5.32 -6.96 3.81
C VAL A 116 6.21 -6.65 2.62
N MET A 117 5.70 -5.88 1.66
CA MET A 117 6.56 -5.14 0.75
C MET A 117 6.56 -3.66 1.15
N PHE A 118 7.65 -2.94 0.90
CA PHE A 118 7.70 -1.48 1.01
C PHE A 118 8.67 -0.87 0.01
N CYS A 119 8.39 0.39 -0.39
CA CYS A 119 9.23 1.11 -1.34
C CYS A 119 10.30 1.95 -0.63
N LEU A 120 11.50 1.94 -1.19
CA LEU A 120 12.57 2.87 -0.86
C LEU A 120 12.52 4.14 -1.72
N SER A 121 11.94 4.03 -2.92
CA SER A 121 11.94 5.03 -3.99
C SER A 121 10.73 5.99 -3.97
N LYS A 122 10.02 6.10 -2.86
CA LYS A 122 8.91 7.04 -2.65
C LYS A 122 9.32 8.09 -1.61
N GLY A 123 8.58 8.28 -0.53
CA GLY A 123 8.91 9.25 0.52
C GLY A 123 10.28 9.06 1.17
N LEU A 124 10.88 7.88 1.07
CA LEU A 124 12.24 7.62 1.55
C LEU A 124 13.33 8.09 0.58
N SER A 125 12.98 8.60 -0.60
CA SER A 125 13.85 9.31 -1.55
C SER A 125 15.03 8.51 -2.11
N ALA A 126 15.06 7.19 -2.04
CA ALA A 126 16.03 6.42 -2.80
C ALA A 126 15.69 6.49 -4.31
N PRO A 127 16.67 6.48 -5.21
CA PRO A 127 16.41 6.58 -6.65
C PRO A 127 15.66 5.37 -7.21
N ILE A 128 15.75 4.22 -6.54
CA ILE A 128 15.16 2.95 -6.96
C ILE A 128 15.05 2.00 -5.78
N GLY A 129 14.12 1.08 -5.84
CA GLY A 129 14.08 -0.13 -5.01
C GLY A 129 12.84 -0.26 -4.16
N SER A 130 12.50 -1.51 -3.94
CA SER A 130 11.52 -1.97 -2.96
C SER A 130 12.08 -3.17 -2.21
N MET A 131 11.55 -3.39 -1.03
CA MET A 131 11.95 -4.48 -0.14
C MET A 131 10.77 -5.42 0.07
N LEU A 132 11.07 -6.72 0.09
CA LEU A 132 10.13 -7.76 0.51
C LEU A 132 10.64 -8.35 1.82
N VAL A 133 9.77 -8.41 2.82
CA VAL A 133 10.08 -8.90 4.17
C VAL A 133 9.07 -9.98 4.55
N GLY A 134 9.54 -11.03 5.21
CA GLY A 134 8.74 -12.15 5.65
C GLY A 134 9.59 -13.28 6.22
N PRO A 135 9.03 -14.47 6.48
CA PRO A 135 9.76 -15.64 6.94
C PRO A 135 10.91 -16.02 5.99
N LYS A 136 11.92 -16.70 6.52
CA LYS A 136 13.15 -17.02 5.78
C LYS A 136 12.89 -17.82 4.51
N ASP A 137 12.09 -18.87 4.60
CA ASP A 137 11.72 -19.75 3.48
C ASP A 137 10.96 -18.97 2.38
N PHE A 138 10.04 -18.11 2.77
CA PHE A 138 9.33 -17.20 1.84
C PHE A 138 10.31 -16.28 1.12
N ILE A 139 11.27 -15.69 1.82
CA ILE A 139 12.27 -14.80 1.21
C ILE A 139 13.26 -15.56 0.32
N GLU A 140 13.65 -16.77 0.70
CA GLU A 140 14.50 -17.63 -0.15
C GLU A 140 13.79 -17.98 -1.47
N TYR A 141 12.51 -18.29 -1.43
CA TYR A 141 11.70 -18.48 -2.63
C TYR A 141 11.56 -17.18 -3.43
N GLY A 142 11.26 -16.08 -2.75
CA GLY A 142 11.15 -14.75 -3.37
C GLY A 142 12.43 -14.34 -4.12
N ARG A 143 13.61 -14.69 -3.63
CA ARG A 143 14.88 -14.44 -4.34
C ARG A 143 14.99 -15.21 -5.67
N ARG A 144 14.47 -16.43 -5.73
CA ARG A 144 14.41 -17.22 -6.97
C ARG A 144 13.46 -16.59 -7.97
N ILE A 145 12.26 -16.19 -7.53
CA ILE A 145 11.28 -15.48 -8.37
C ILE A 145 11.87 -14.16 -8.88
N ARG A 146 12.49 -13.36 -7.99
CA ARG A 146 13.18 -12.12 -8.40
C ARG A 146 14.19 -12.36 -9.51
N LYS A 147 14.99 -13.43 -9.41
CA LYS A 147 15.98 -13.78 -10.44
C LYS A 147 15.30 -14.15 -11.75
N ALA A 148 14.26 -14.98 -11.70
CA ALA A 148 13.52 -15.45 -12.88
C ALA A 148 12.85 -14.28 -13.63
N LEU A 149 12.34 -13.27 -12.89
CA LEU A 149 11.69 -12.07 -13.44
C LEU A 149 12.67 -10.95 -13.84
N GLY A 150 13.97 -11.20 -13.86
CA GLY A 150 14.97 -10.23 -14.30
C GLY A 150 15.50 -9.28 -13.21
N GLY A 151 14.99 -9.33 -11.98
CA GLY A 151 15.39 -8.45 -10.87
C GLY A 151 16.65 -8.89 -10.11
N GLY A 152 17.39 -9.86 -10.61
CA GLY A 152 18.60 -10.41 -9.96
C GLY A 152 19.87 -9.67 -10.32
N MET A 153 20.04 -8.44 -9.87
CA MET A 153 21.27 -7.66 -10.07
C MET A 153 22.43 -8.22 -9.24
N ARG A 154 23.61 -8.38 -9.86
CA ARG A 154 24.78 -8.98 -9.19
C ARG A 154 25.59 -7.96 -8.36
N GLN A 155 25.81 -6.77 -8.88
CA GLN A 155 26.52 -5.67 -8.22
C GLN A 155 25.53 -4.57 -7.81
N VAL A 156 24.72 -4.86 -6.80
CA VAL A 156 23.63 -3.98 -6.34
C VAL A 156 24.10 -2.91 -5.35
N GLY A 157 25.35 -2.92 -4.92
CA GLY A 157 25.88 -2.05 -3.87
C GLY A 157 25.65 -0.56 -4.10
N VAL A 158 25.74 -0.09 -5.36
CA VAL A 158 25.46 1.31 -5.73
C VAL A 158 24.04 1.72 -5.36
N ILE A 159 23.06 0.87 -5.61
CA ILE A 159 21.66 1.12 -5.30
C ILE A 159 21.38 0.88 -3.81
N ALA A 160 21.98 -0.16 -3.23
CA ALA A 160 21.80 -0.52 -1.83
C ALA A 160 22.33 0.56 -0.88
N ALA A 161 23.41 1.28 -1.25
CA ALA A 161 23.93 2.40 -0.47
C ALA A 161 22.88 3.52 -0.32
N ALA A 162 22.20 3.88 -1.42
CA ALA A 162 21.10 4.84 -1.37
C ALA A 162 19.93 4.32 -0.51
N GLY A 163 19.61 3.03 -0.61
CA GLY A 163 18.58 2.38 0.22
C GLY A 163 18.91 2.39 1.71
N LEU A 164 20.17 2.21 2.09
CA LEU A 164 20.62 2.34 3.48
C LEU A 164 20.44 3.76 4.01
N LEU A 165 20.81 4.78 3.23
CA LEU A 165 20.55 6.18 3.59
C LEU A 165 19.07 6.47 3.72
N ALA A 166 18.24 5.95 2.81
CA ALA A 166 16.79 6.07 2.85
C ALA A 166 16.22 5.56 4.20
N LEU A 167 16.59 4.36 4.60
CA LEU A 167 16.11 3.74 5.83
C LEU A 167 16.65 4.40 7.11
N THR A 168 17.90 4.87 7.08
CA THR A 168 18.55 5.40 8.30
C THR A 168 18.39 6.90 8.49
N ARG A 169 18.11 7.66 7.41
CA ARG A 169 18.08 9.13 7.45
C ARG A 169 16.75 9.73 7.04
N MET A 170 16.00 9.10 6.11
CA MET A 170 14.85 9.75 5.51
C MET A 170 13.53 9.47 6.24
N THR A 171 13.43 8.39 7.00
CA THR A 171 12.21 8.06 7.77
C THR A 171 11.80 9.18 8.72
N GLY A 172 12.74 9.84 9.40
CA GLY A 172 12.48 10.95 10.31
C GLY A 172 11.99 12.23 9.63
N ARG A 173 12.11 12.35 8.29
CA ARG A 173 11.68 13.54 7.54
C ARG A 173 10.25 13.48 7.03
N LEU A 174 9.61 12.32 7.06
CA LEU A 174 8.26 12.13 6.52
C LEU A 174 7.21 13.05 7.18
N ALA A 175 7.38 13.37 8.46
CA ALA A 175 6.50 14.32 9.14
C ALA A 175 6.54 15.73 8.51
N GLU A 176 7.67 16.14 7.93
CA GLU A 176 7.78 17.39 7.19
C GLU A 176 6.97 17.33 5.90
N ASP A 177 7.06 16.23 5.15
CA ASP A 177 6.28 16.04 3.92
C ASP A 177 4.77 16.09 4.19
N HIS A 178 4.32 15.48 5.31
CA HIS A 178 2.92 15.53 5.72
C HIS A 178 2.46 16.96 6.04
N ARG A 179 3.29 17.74 6.76
CA ARG A 179 2.96 19.16 7.04
C ARG A 179 2.89 19.98 5.77
N ARG A 180 3.82 19.78 4.84
CA ARG A 180 3.83 20.48 3.53
C ARG A 180 2.61 20.09 2.70
N ALA A 181 2.26 18.80 2.64
CA ALA A 181 1.06 18.33 1.93
C ALA A 181 -0.21 18.97 2.50
N ARG A 182 -0.36 19.01 3.81
CA ARG A 182 -1.52 19.66 4.46
C ARG A 182 -1.58 21.14 4.15
N ARG A 183 -0.47 21.87 4.28
CA ARG A 183 -0.41 23.31 3.93
C ARG A 183 -0.75 23.55 2.47
N LEU A 184 -0.27 22.70 1.56
CA LEU A 184 -0.61 22.78 0.15
C LEU A 184 -2.10 22.50 -0.09
N ALA A 185 -2.66 21.51 0.57
CA ALA A 185 -4.09 21.18 0.48
C ALA A 185 -4.97 22.32 0.98
N GLU A 186 -4.61 22.98 2.08
CA GLU A 186 -5.29 24.17 2.60
C GLU A 186 -5.26 25.31 1.57
N ALA A 187 -4.11 25.57 0.97
CA ALA A 187 -3.98 26.59 -0.06
C ALA A 187 -4.79 26.25 -1.32
N LEU A 188 -4.72 25.01 -1.79
CA LEU A 188 -5.47 24.55 -2.97
C LEU A 188 -7.00 24.62 -2.74
N SER A 189 -7.47 24.27 -1.56
CA SER A 189 -8.91 24.28 -1.26
C SER A 189 -9.55 25.68 -1.29
N SER A 190 -8.75 26.72 -1.24
CA SER A 190 -9.21 28.11 -1.37
C SER A 190 -9.33 28.59 -2.82
N LEU A 191 -8.84 27.82 -3.79
CA LEU A 191 -8.87 28.20 -5.20
C LEU A 191 -10.22 27.85 -5.84
N PRO A 192 -10.77 28.74 -6.68
CA PRO A 192 -11.99 28.44 -7.43
C PRO A 192 -11.82 27.20 -8.31
N GLY A 193 -12.83 26.34 -8.32
CA GLY A 193 -12.83 25.12 -9.13
C GLY A 193 -12.08 23.94 -8.50
N ILE A 194 -11.41 24.10 -7.37
CA ILE A 194 -10.79 22.99 -6.64
C ILE A 194 -11.76 22.46 -5.57
N VAL A 195 -12.09 21.17 -5.67
CA VAL A 195 -12.89 20.47 -4.66
C VAL A 195 -11.98 19.52 -3.90
N LEU A 196 -11.64 19.91 -2.69
CA LEU A 196 -10.72 19.23 -1.80
C LEU A 196 -11.12 19.47 -0.35
N ASN A 197 -11.14 18.40 0.45
CA ASN A 197 -11.23 18.51 1.91
C ASN A 197 -9.83 18.38 2.54
N PRO A 198 -9.18 19.46 2.98
CA PRO A 198 -7.83 19.39 3.56
C PRO A 198 -7.74 18.51 4.81
N ALA A 199 -8.86 18.34 5.56
CA ALA A 199 -8.90 17.50 6.76
C ALA A 199 -8.71 15.99 6.44
N GLU A 200 -8.93 15.59 5.18
CA GLU A 200 -8.73 14.21 4.73
C GLU A 200 -7.29 13.92 4.26
N VAL A 201 -6.43 14.95 4.19
CA VAL A 201 -5.02 14.80 3.82
C VAL A 201 -4.22 14.38 5.05
N GLU A 202 -4.09 13.08 5.24
CA GLU A 202 -3.43 12.49 6.42
C GLU A 202 -1.91 12.40 6.24
N THR A 203 -1.44 12.23 5.00
CA THR A 203 -0.03 11.98 4.69
C THR A 203 0.48 12.88 3.55
N ASN A 204 1.21 12.34 2.61
CA ASN A 204 1.88 13.09 1.55
C ASN A 204 1.19 13.01 0.17
N ILE A 205 -0.07 12.56 0.13
CA ILE A 205 -0.85 12.48 -1.11
C ILE A 205 -2.04 13.42 -1.02
N ILE A 206 -2.20 14.24 -2.03
CA ILE A 206 -3.34 15.15 -2.19
C ILE A 206 -4.09 14.73 -3.43
N ILE A 207 -5.36 14.37 -3.27
CA ILE A 207 -6.29 14.10 -4.38
C ILE A 207 -7.38 15.14 -4.32
N PHE A 208 -7.59 15.83 -5.41
CA PHE A 208 -8.66 16.80 -5.55
C PHE A 208 -9.42 16.61 -6.85
N LYS A 209 -10.64 17.12 -6.90
CA LYS A 209 -11.38 17.25 -8.15
C LYS A 209 -11.23 18.69 -8.64
N PHE A 210 -11.19 18.82 -9.95
CA PHE A 210 -11.24 20.11 -10.60
C PHE A 210 -12.61 20.25 -11.27
N GLU A 211 -13.40 21.23 -10.83
CA GLU A 211 -14.72 21.55 -11.35
C GLU A 211 -14.70 22.99 -11.87
N HIS A 212 -14.58 23.14 -13.19
CA HIS A 212 -14.62 24.44 -13.85
C HIS A 212 -15.49 24.35 -15.10
N PRO A 213 -16.36 25.33 -15.38
CA PRO A 213 -17.31 25.27 -16.51
C PRO A 213 -16.65 25.19 -17.89
N GLU A 214 -15.46 25.75 -18.04
CA GLU A 214 -14.76 25.88 -19.33
C GLU A 214 -13.42 25.16 -19.38
N LEU A 215 -12.86 24.72 -18.25
CA LEU A 215 -11.56 24.08 -18.19
C LEU A 215 -11.70 22.62 -17.78
N THR A 216 -10.99 21.74 -18.46
CA THR A 216 -10.86 20.34 -18.11
C THR A 216 -9.43 20.03 -17.65
N VAL A 217 -9.24 18.96 -16.87
CA VAL A 217 -7.89 18.55 -16.43
C VAL A 217 -6.92 18.35 -17.60
N PRO A 218 -7.30 17.72 -18.74
CA PRO A 218 -6.43 17.67 -19.91
C PRO A 218 -6.09 19.01 -20.53
N GLY A 219 -6.92 20.04 -20.34
CA GLY A 219 -6.67 21.39 -20.82
C GLY A 219 -5.74 22.23 -19.92
N LEU A 220 -5.33 21.67 -18.76
CA LEU A 220 -4.37 22.28 -17.83
C LEU A 220 -2.95 21.71 -17.99
N LEU A 221 -2.79 20.61 -18.72
CA LEU A 221 -1.52 19.92 -18.99
C LEU A 221 -1.02 20.25 -20.39
#